data_55317f12d44a876e9b8010443d329365
#
_entry.id   55317f12d44a876e9b8010443d329365
#
_cell.length_a   1.000
_cell.length_b   1.000
_cell.length_c   1.000
_cell.angle_alpha   90.00
_cell.angle_beta   90.00
_cell.angle_gamma   90.00
#
_symmetry.space_group_name_H-M   'P 1'
#
loop_
_entity.id
_entity.type
_entity.pdbx_description
1 polymer ?
#
loop_
_entity_poly.entity_id
_entity_poly.type
_entity_poly.pdbx_seq_one_letter_code
_entity_poly.pdbx_strand_id
1 'polypeptide(L)'
;MSEDLKDSGLTDQSNGSAAQYYFEFRGVNKAFDEHVVLQNVSFKVKRGDTCVIMGRSGVGKSVSLKHIMGFLTADSGRILIDGQDVTNFTERQFEVIRRKVTMVFQSGALFDSLSVAENIAFPLEDQPGLTAEDVDAYVAKLAHTLEVEEVLDKLPSELSTGMKRAVAIARALAQNPEAILYDEPTTMVDPIMAGHMGDLILRLKDAFHKTSIVVTHDTHLAKRLADNVVFLQDGRAQVFGSWAEFESSTDPFLRDFLLQDELIPALDVTL
;
A
#
# COMPACT_ATOMS: atom_id res chain seq x y z
N MET A 1 19.77 -1.73 -61.97
CA MET A 1 20.61 -2.39 -60.97
C MET A 1 20.42 -1.60 -59.71
N SER A 2 19.44 -2.00 -58.97
CA SER A 2 19.38 -3.06 -57.91
C SER A 2 19.73 -2.44 -56.58
N GLU A 3 18.85 -2.57 -55.80
CA GLU A 3 18.53 -3.41 -54.63
C GLU A 3 18.40 -2.55 -53.37
N ASP A 4 17.23 -2.44 -52.88
CA ASP A 4 16.64 -3.03 -51.69
C ASP A 4 17.39 -2.80 -50.36
N LEU A 5 16.89 -1.86 -49.58
CA LEU A 5 17.01 -1.94 -48.13
C LEU A 5 15.57 -1.97 -47.54
N LYS A 6 15.17 -3.19 -47.20
CA LYS A 6 13.95 -3.49 -46.47
C LYS A 6 14.01 -2.88 -45.08
N ASP A 7 13.10 -1.96 -44.88
CA ASP A 7 12.71 -1.43 -43.59
C ASP A 7 12.03 -2.53 -42.77
N SER A 8 12.70 -3.03 -41.72
CA SER A 8 12.13 -3.97 -40.77
C SER A 8 11.37 -3.18 -39.69
N GLY A 9 10.10 -2.92 -40.00
CA GLY A 9 9.16 -2.38 -39.03
C GLY A 9 8.96 -3.33 -37.83
N LEU A 10 9.46 -2.95 -36.68
CA LEU A 10 9.03 -3.45 -35.39
C LEU A 10 7.77 -2.69 -34.99
N THR A 11 6.62 -3.16 -35.44
CA THR A 11 5.33 -2.79 -34.88
C THR A 11 5.21 -3.45 -33.51
N ASP A 12 5.49 -2.70 -32.48
CA ASP A 12 5.11 -3.05 -31.09
C ASP A 12 3.58 -2.90 -30.98
N GLN A 13 2.86 -3.99 -31.29
CA GLN A 13 1.43 -4.11 -31.00
C GLN A 13 1.29 -4.54 -29.53
N SER A 14 1.39 -3.58 -28.61
CA SER A 14 0.89 -3.78 -27.26
C SER A 14 -0.65 -3.82 -27.31
N ASN A 15 -1.18 -5.03 -27.48
CA ASN A 15 -2.58 -5.33 -27.20
C ASN A 15 -2.87 -4.93 -25.75
N GLY A 16 -3.80 -3.99 -25.55
CA GLY A 16 -4.21 -3.42 -24.26
C GLY A 16 -5.01 -4.39 -23.37
N SER A 17 -4.47 -5.56 -23.05
CA SER A 17 -4.94 -6.36 -21.93
C SER A 17 -4.20 -5.89 -20.66
N ALA A 18 -4.96 -5.51 -19.62
CA ALA A 18 -4.38 -5.15 -18.33
C ALA A 18 -3.39 -6.24 -17.86
N ALA A 19 -2.22 -5.85 -17.35
CA ALA A 19 -1.23 -6.79 -16.87
C ALA A 19 -1.81 -7.65 -15.74
N GLN A 20 -1.53 -8.95 -15.76
CA GLN A 20 -2.01 -9.90 -14.74
C GLN A 20 -1.51 -9.50 -13.34
N TYR A 21 -0.29 -8.98 -13.26
CA TYR A 21 0.32 -8.49 -12.02
C TYR A 21 0.34 -6.97 -12.04
N TYR A 22 -0.16 -6.37 -10.94
CA TYR A 22 -0.16 -4.91 -10.79
C TYR A 22 1.19 -4.41 -10.29
N PHE A 23 1.79 -5.09 -9.31
CA PHE A 23 3.13 -4.80 -8.83
C PHE A 23 4.05 -5.99 -9.05
N GLU A 24 5.27 -5.73 -9.53
CA GLU A 24 6.32 -6.72 -9.64
C GLU A 24 7.65 -6.14 -9.17
N PHE A 25 8.29 -6.84 -8.24
CA PHE A 25 9.69 -6.64 -7.86
C PHE A 25 10.51 -7.76 -8.47
N ARG A 26 11.59 -7.44 -9.16
CA ARG A 26 12.46 -8.41 -9.86
C ARG A 26 13.89 -8.17 -9.45
N GLY A 27 14.39 -8.92 -8.47
CA GLY A 27 15.77 -8.86 -8.00
C GLY A 27 16.18 -7.51 -7.42
N VAL A 28 15.28 -6.83 -6.71
CA VAL A 28 15.50 -5.47 -6.20
C VAL A 28 16.50 -5.49 -5.06
N ASN A 29 17.51 -4.61 -5.17
CA ASN A 29 18.50 -4.37 -4.14
C ASN A 29 18.46 -2.92 -3.70
N LYS A 30 18.64 -2.68 -2.38
CA LYS A 30 18.76 -1.36 -1.78
C LYS A 30 19.64 -1.37 -0.56
N ALA A 31 20.62 -0.49 -0.55
CA ALA A 31 21.45 -0.20 0.61
C ALA A 31 21.39 1.30 0.94
N PHE A 32 21.63 1.63 2.20
CA PHE A 32 21.89 2.97 2.68
C PHE A 32 23.26 2.95 3.32
N ASP A 33 24.20 3.64 2.71
CA ASP A 33 25.61 3.55 3.04
C ASP A 33 26.11 2.09 3.02
N GLU A 34 26.58 1.57 4.14
CA GLU A 34 27.04 0.17 4.27
C GLU A 34 25.91 -0.80 4.70
N HIS A 35 24.71 -0.30 5.00
CA HIS A 35 23.60 -1.12 5.49
C HIS A 35 22.69 -1.60 4.35
N VAL A 36 22.76 -2.91 4.05
CA VAL A 36 21.89 -3.54 3.05
C VAL A 36 20.49 -3.74 3.64
N VAL A 37 19.47 -3.15 3.01
CA VAL A 37 18.08 -3.21 3.45
C VAL A 37 17.24 -4.14 2.59
N LEU A 38 17.46 -4.18 1.27
CA LEU A 38 16.83 -5.16 0.38
C LEU A 38 17.93 -5.87 -0.42
N GLN A 39 17.88 -7.21 -0.44
CA GLN A 39 18.84 -8.05 -1.12
C GLN A 39 18.12 -9.04 -2.06
N ASN A 40 18.18 -8.78 -3.36
CA ASN A 40 17.58 -9.62 -4.41
C ASN A 40 16.09 -9.91 -4.17
N VAL A 41 15.34 -8.90 -3.71
CA VAL A 41 13.92 -9.03 -3.38
C VAL A 41 13.10 -9.17 -4.64
N SER A 42 12.32 -10.27 -4.71
CA SER A 42 11.43 -10.55 -5.84
C SER A 42 10.07 -11.02 -5.32
N PHE A 43 9.00 -10.36 -5.76
CA PHE A 43 7.62 -10.78 -5.51
C PHE A 43 6.68 -10.13 -6.54
N LYS A 44 5.45 -10.62 -6.60
CA LYS A 44 4.41 -10.12 -7.51
C LYS A 44 3.09 -10.04 -6.78
N VAL A 45 2.30 -9.01 -7.13
CA VAL A 45 0.94 -8.80 -6.64
C VAL A 45 0.00 -8.80 -7.82
N LYS A 46 -0.97 -9.72 -7.84
CA LYS A 46 -1.99 -9.76 -8.89
C LYS A 46 -2.91 -8.53 -8.77
N ARG A 47 -3.49 -8.13 -9.88
CA ARG A 47 -4.50 -7.08 -9.90
C ARG A 47 -5.73 -7.53 -9.07
N GLY A 48 -6.16 -6.67 -8.15
CA GLY A 48 -7.27 -6.95 -7.24
C GLY A 48 -6.90 -7.70 -5.97
N ASP A 49 -5.70 -8.29 -5.87
CA ASP A 49 -5.24 -8.99 -4.66
C ASP A 49 -4.72 -8.00 -3.61
N THR A 50 -4.78 -8.43 -2.36
CA THR A 50 -4.10 -7.81 -1.23
C THR A 50 -2.86 -8.63 -0.87
N CYS A 51 -1.68 -8.05 -1.10
CA CYS A 51 -0.41 -8.60 -0.66
C CYS A 51 -0.06 -8.03 0.71
N VAL A 52 0.21 -8.89 1.68
CA VAL A 52 0.71 -8.43 2.99
C VAL A 52 2.21 -8.65 3.07
N ILE A 53 2.96 -7.56 3.31
CA ILE A 53 4.41 -7.62 3.55
C ILE A 53 4.65 -7.61 5.06
N MET A 54 5.17 -8.71 5.58
CA MET A 54 5.44 -8.91 6.99
C MET A 54 6.92 -9.00 7.30
N GLY A 55 7.26 -8.89 8.59
CA GLY A 55 8.61 -9.00 9.10
C GLY A 55 8.84 -8.08 10.29
N ARG A 56 9.97 -8.25 11.00
CA ARG A 56 10.31 -7.42 12.17
C ARG A 56 10.47 -5.94 11.81
N SER A 57 10.45 -5.07 12.82
CA SER A 57 10.70 -3.64 12.60
C SER A 57 12.10 -3.42 12.01
N GLY A 58 12.21 -2.48 11.06
CA GLY A 58 13.49 -2.11 10.43
C GLY A 58 13.96 -3.01 9.27
N VAL A 59 13.28 -4.13 8.94
CA VAL A 59 13.73 -5.06 7.88
C VAL A 59 13.51 -4.59 6.44
N GLY A 60 13.00 -3.37 6.23
CA GLY A 60 12.81 -2.84 4.87
C GLY A 60 11.38 -2.85 4.33
N LYS A 61 10.36 -3.18 5.14
CA LYS A 61 8.95 -3.21 4.70
C LYS A 61 8.50 -1.90 4.06
N SER A 62 8.58 -0.78 4.80
CA SER A 62 8.20 0.56 4.29
C SER A 62 9.14 1.05 3.18
N VAL A 63 10.38 0.54 3.12
CA VAL A 63 11.31 0.82 2.01
C VAL A 63 10.75 0.28 0.70
N SER A 64 10.11 -0.91 0.70
CA SER A 64 9.45 -1.45 -0.49
C SER A 64 8.32 -0.54 -0.98
N LEU A 65 7.48 0.00 -0.09
CA LEU A 65 6.42 0.96 -0.46
C LEU A 65 6.99 2.25 -1.04
N LYS A 66 8.07 2.76 -0.43
CA LYS A 66 8.74 3.99 -0.90
C LYS A 66 9.31 3.85 -2.31
N HIS A 67 9.75 2.66 -2.71
CA HIS A 67 10.16 2.39 -4.09
C HIS A 67 8.99 2.43 -5.07
N ILE A 68 7.82 1.87 -4.70
CA ILE A 68 6.61 1.91 -5.53
C ILE A 68 6.16 3.36 -5.75
N MET A 69 6.27 4.20 -4.72
CA MET A 69 5.89 5.63 -4.80
C MET A 69 6.97 6.52 -5.45
N GLY A 70 8.15 5.96 -5.77
CA GLY A 70 9.26 6.71 -6.35
C GLY A 70 9.95 7.64 -5.36
N PHE A 71 9.74 7.47 -4.05
CA PHE A 71 10.48 8.21 -3.01
C PHE A 71 11.89 7.68 -2.80
N LEU A 72 12.17 6.46 -3.29
CA LEU A 72 13.47 5.82 -3.30
C LEU A 72 13.72 5.16 -4.65
N THR A 73 14.95 5.23 -5.12
CA THR A 73 15.42 4.50 -6.30
C THR A 73 16.14 3.23 -5.88
N ALA A 74 15.86 2.12 -6.54
CA ALA A 74 16.58 0.86 -6.32
C ALA A 74 18.03 0.96 -6.82
N ASP A 75 18.97 0.32 -6.12
CA ASP A 75 20.37 0.29 -6.53
C ASP A 75 20.59 -0.67 -7.70
N SER A 76 19.75 -1.72 -7.78
CA SER A 76 19.68 -2.65 -8.93
C SER A 76 18.37 -3.45 -8.88
N GLY A 77 18.07 -4.21 -9.93
CA GLY A 77 16.83 -4.93 -10.12
C GLY A 77 15.82 -4.09 -10.90
N ARG A 78 14.55 -4.52 -10.90
CA ARG A 78 13.45 -3.82 -11.60
C ARG A 78 12.19 -3.78 -10.78
N ILE A 79 11.44 -2.70 -10.92
CA ILE A 79 10.11 -2.51 -10.34
C ILE A 79 9.15 -2.18 -11.47
N LEU A 80 8.10 -3.00 -11.59
CA LEU A 80 7.06 -2.78 -12.59
C LEU A 80 5.74 -2.46 -11.88
N ILE A 81 5.00 -1.49 -12.42
CA ILE A 81 3.64 -1.14 -11.98
C ILE A 81 2.75 -1.20 -13.22
N ASP A 82 1.71 -2.03 -13.17
CA ASP A 82 0.81 -2.29 -14.29
C ASP A 82 1.55 -2.65 -15.59
N GLY A 83 2.59 -3.50 -15.48
CA GLY A 83 3.45 -3.93 -16.59
C GLY A 83 4.49 -2.90 -17.03
N GLN A 84 4.43 -1.65 -16.56
CA GLN A 84 5.37 -0.59 -16.90
C GLN A 84 6.58 -0.63 -15.96
N ASP A 85 7.80 -0.68 -16.50
CA ASP A 85 9.04 -0.58 -15.72
C ASP A 85 9.23 0.88 -15.25
N VAL A 86 9.13 1.09 -13.93
CA VAL A 86 9.24 2.41 -13.28
C VAL A 86 10.58 2.62 -12.58
N THR A 87 11.50 1.67 -12.68
CA THR A 87 12.76 1.63 -11.90
C THR A 87 13.55 2.92 -11.96
N ASN A 88 13.61 3.54 -13.14
CA ASN A 88 14.41 4.74 -13.39
C ASN A 88 13.53 5.96 -13.76
N PHE A 89 12.26 5.96 -13.35
CA PHE A 89 11.39 7.09 -13.62
C PHE A 89 11.87 8.35 -12.94
N THR A 90 11.72 9.48 -13.64
CA THR A 90 11.89 10.82 -13.09
C THR A 90 10.69 11.19 -12.20
N GLU A 91 10.84 12.22 -11.38
CA GLU A 91 9.76 12.74 -10.53
C GLU A 91 8.48 13.04 -11.35
N ARG A 92 8.63 13.68 -12.51
CA ARG A 92 7.51 13.99 -13.42
C ARG A 92 6.78 12.74 -13.94
N GLN A 93 7.51 11.64 -14.16
CA GLN A 93 6.90 10.38 -14.60
C GLN A 93 6.17 9.69 -13.44
N PHE A 94 6.69 9.83 -12.20
CA PHE A 94 6.01 9.33 -11.01
C PHE A 94 4.71 10.06 -10.67
N GLU A 95 4.49 11.30 -11.09
CA GLU A 95 3.21 11.99 -10.93
C GLU A 95 2.05 11.18 -11.53
N VAL A 96 2.25 10.55 -12.70
CA VAL A 96 1.24 9.70 -13.35
C VAL A 96 0.96 8.44 -12.52
N ILE A 97 2.02 7.84 -11.94
CA ILE A 97 1.88 6.66 -11.06
C ILE A 97 1.11 7.02 -9.79
N ARG A 98 1.43 8.17 -9.15
CA ARG A 98 0.80 8.62 -7.90
C ARG A 98 -0.67 9.01 -8.05
N ARG A 99 -1.16 9.23 -9.27
CA ARG A 99 -2.59 9.37 -9.54
C ARG A 99 -3.32 8.03 -9.52
N LYS A 100 -2.62 6.93 -9.79
CA LYS A 100 -3.18 5.57 -9.83
C LYS A 100 -2.91 4.78 -8.55
N VAL A 101 -1.83 5.11 -7.83
CA VAL A 101 -1.38 4.42 -6.62
C VAL A 101 -1.29 5.44 -5.50
N THR A 102 -2.06 5.24 -4.44
CA THR A 102 -2.04 6.11 -3.26
C THR A 102 -1.42 5.39 -2.07
N MET A 103 -0.89 6.15 -1.11
CA MET A 103 -0.26 5.61 0.09
C MET A 103 -0.88 6.21 1.34
N VAL A 104 -1.30 5.34 2.25
CA VAL A 104 -1.72 5.68 3.61
C VAL A 104 -0.52 5.47 4.53
N PHE A 105 0.01 6.57 5.04
CA PHE A 105 1.17 6.55 5.93
C PHE A 105 0.79 6.18 7.35
N GLN A 106 1.74 5.64 8.11
CA GLN A 106 1.58 5.28 9.51
C GLN A 106 1.11 6.46 10.40
N SER A 107 1.53 7.68 10.12
CA SER A 107 1.09 8.89 10.84
C SER A 107 -0.25 9.45 10.33
N GLY A 108 -0.81 8.92 9.24
CA GLY A 108 -1.94 9.50 8.50
C GLY A 108 -1.52 10.64 7.59
N ALA A 109 -0.47 11.39 7.91
CA ALA A 109 0.08 12.52 7.13
C ALA A 109 -0.99 13.50 6.62
N LEU A 110 -1.96 13.87 7.47
CA LEU A 110 -2.99 14.87 7.17
C LEU A 110 -2.38 16.27 7.13
N PHE A 111 -3.02 17.17 6.39
CA PHE A 111 -2.69 18.60 6.44
C PHE A 111 -3.28 19.20 7.71
N ASP A 112 -2.45 19.60 8.66
CA ASP A 112 -2.87 20.07 9.98
C ASP A 112 -3.69 21.37 9.95
N SER A 113 -3.53 22.18 8.89
CA SER A 113 -4.25 23.43 8.67
C SER A 113 -5.59 23.28 7.96
N LEU A 114 -5.91 22.11 7.47
CA LEU A 114 -7.15 21.80 6.76
C LEU A 114 -8.09 21.01 7.68
N SER A 115 -9.39 21.26 7.58
CA SER A 115 -10.42 20.45 8.21
C SER A 115 -10.43 19.01 7.65
N VAL A 116 -11.19 18.12 8.27
CA VAL A 116 -11.40 16.75 7.76
C VAL A 116 -12.00 16.79 6.36
N ALA A 117 -13.05 17.60 6.14
CA ALA A 117 -13.67 17.75 4.82
C ALA A 117 -12.66 18.22 3.76
N GLU A 118 -11.88 19.25 4.07
CA GLU A 118 -10.86 19.81 3.18
C GLU A 118 -9.72 18.79 2.92
N ASN A 119 -9.30 18.02 3.93
CA ASN A 119 -8.33 16.95 3.73
C ASN A 119 -8.84 15.90 2.73
N ILE A 120 -10.12 15.50 2.83
CA ILE A 120 -10.73 14.52 1.93
C ILE A 120 -10.92 15.13 0.54
N ALA A 121 -11.33 16.40 0.44
CA ALA A 121 -11.55 17.12 -0.81
C ALA A 121 -10.24 17.42 -1.57
N PHE A 122 -9.14 17.64 -0.86
CA PHE A 122 -7.86 18.10 -1.41
C PHE A 122 -7.43 17.42 -2.72
N PRO A 123 -7.51 16.07 -2.85
CA PRO A 123 -7.14 15.41 -4.10
C PRO A 123 -8.13 15.62 -5.24
N LEU A 124 -9.30 16.19 -4.99
CA LEU A 124 -10.38 16.43 -5.97
C LEU A 124 -10.36 17.85 -6.52
N GLU A 125 -9.75 18.82 -5.81
CA GLU A 125 -9.75 20.24 -6.16
C GLU A 125 -9.23 20.54 -7.57
N ASP A 126 -8.19 19.80 -8.01
CA ASP A 126 -7.57 19.96 -9.33
C ASP A 126 -8.08 18.95 -10.38
N GLN A 127 -9.16 18.21 -10.10
CA GLN A 127 -9.71 17.26 -11.07
C GLN A 127 -10.59 17.95 -12.11
N PRO A 128 -10.23 17.90 -13.40
CA PRO A 128 -11.03 18.54 -14.46
C PRO A 128 -12.45 17.95 -14.52
N GLY A 129 -13.46 18.82 -14.55
CA GLY A 129 -14.84 18.43 -14.77
C GLY A 129 -15.67 18.17 -13.52
N LEU A 130 -15.08 18.26 -12.31
CA LEU A 130 -15.84 18.22 -11.06
C LEU A 130 -16.33 19.63 -10.69
N THR A 131 -17.60 19.74 -10.31
CA THR A 131 -18.14 20.94 -9.69
C THR A 131 -17.92 20.89 -8.17
N ALA A 132 -18.07 22.03 -7.47
CA ALA A 132 -18.01 22.05 -6.01
C ALA A 132 -19.07 21.13 -5.38
N GLU A 133 -20.26 21.07 -5.96
CA GLU A 133 -21.35 20.19 -5.51
C GLU A 133 -20.98 18.70 -5.67
N ASP A 134 -20.29 18.33 -6.75
CA ASP A 134 -19.79 16.97 -6.96
C ASP A 134 -18.74 16.61 -5.90
N VAL A 135 -17.82 17.52 -5.59
CA VAL A 135 -16.80 17.34 -4.56
C VAL A 135 -17.44 17.14 -3.19
N ASP A 136 -18.39 18.00 -2.80
CA ASP A 136 -19.09 17.91 -1.52
C ASP A 136 -19.84 16.57 -1.39
N ALA A 137 -20.54 16.16 -2.45
CA ALA A 137 -21.25 14.88 -2.47
C ALA A 137 -20.27 13.67 -2.33
N TYR A 138 -19.11 13.77 -2.96
CA TYR A 138 -18.09 12.73 -2.88
C TYR A 138 -17.46 12.66 -1.49
N VAL A 139 -17.14 13.82 -0.90
CA VAL A 139 -16.63 13.93 0.48
C VAL A 139 -17.64 13.34 1.47
N ALA A 140 -18.93 13.70 1.38
CA ALA A 140 -19.98 13.17 2.23
C ALA A 140 -20.09 11.63 2.12
N LYS A 141 -20.01 11.09 0.91
CA LYS A 141 -20.04 9.64 0.68
C LYS A 141 -18.84 8.93 1.31
N LEU A 142 -17.64 9.48 1.15
CA LEU A 142 -16.43 8.90 1.75
C LEU A 142 -16.47 9.01 3.27
N ALA A 143 -16.89 10.16 3.81
CA ALA A 143 -17.05 10.37 5.25
C ALA A 143 -17.99 9.33 5.86
N HIS A 144 -19.15 9.10 5.24
CA HIS A 144 -20.10 8.07 5.65
C HIS A 144 -19.48 6.65 5.60
N THR A 145 -18.79 6.32 4.51
CA THR A 145 -18.16 5.00 4.34
C THR A 145 -17.09 4.75 5.41
N LEU A 146 -16.37 5.77 5.82
CA LEU A 146 -15.26 5.74 6.78
C LEU A 146 -15.68 6.10 8.22
N GLU A 147 -16.98 6.36 8.46
CA GLU A 147 -17.57 6.68 9.77
C GLU A 147 -16.91 7.92 10.42
N VAL A 148 -16.71 8.99 9.61
CA VAL A 148 -16.10 10.26 10.04
C VAL A 148 -16.99 11.48 9.77
N GLU A 149 -18.28 11.28 9.51
CA GLU A 149 -19.24 12.37 9.20
C GLU A 149 -19.34 13.41 10.31
N GLU A 150 -19.31 12.97 11.57
CA GLU A 150 -19.50 13.84 12.74
C GLU A 150 -18.29 14.75 13.02
N VAL A 151 -17.19 14.58 12.26
CA VAL A 151 -15.94 15.31 12.48
C VAL A 151 -15.47 16.09 11.26
N LEU A 152 -16.32 16.27 10.24
CA LEU A 152 -15.96 16.92 8.97
C LEU A 152 -15.39 18.33 9.14
N ASP A 153 -15.90 19.09 10.11
CA ASP A 153 -15.49 20.48 10.39
C ASP A 153 -14.27 20.56 11.33
N LYS A 154 -13.80 19.45 11.89
CA LYS A 154 -12.69 19.43 12.84
C LYS A 154 -11.35 19.47 12.15
N LEU A 155 -10.34 19.98 12.87
CA LEU A 155 -8.94 19.88 12.48
C LEU A 155 -8.35 18.54 12.91
N PRO A 156 -7.28 18.06 12.24
CA PRO A 156 -6.60 16.83 12.63
C PRO A 156 -6.15 16.80 14.09
N SER A 157 -5.78 17.93 14.68
CA SER A 157 -5.39 18.04 16.10
C SER A 157 -6.48 17.63 17.09
N GLU A 158 -7.75 17.70 16.68
CA GLU A 158 -8.92 17.39 17.49
C GLU A 158 -9.36 15.93 17.38
N LEU A 159 -8.70 15.14 16.51
CA LEU A 159 -9.06 13.77 16.21
C LEU A 159 -8.25 12.76 17.02
N SER A 160 -8.87 11.63 17.35
CA SER A 160 -8.15 10.45 17.82
C SER A 160 -7.23 9.88 16.73
N THR A 161 -6.23 9.07 17.10
CA THR A 161 -5.32 8.42 16.14
C THR A 161 -6.07 7.56 15.12
N GLY A 162 -7.11 6.83 15.55
CA GLY A 162 -7.94 6.01 14.66
C GLY A 162 -8.70 6.87 13.66
N MET A 163 -9.33 7.98 14.10
CA MET A 163 -10.02 8.92 13.22
C MET A 163 -9.07 9.56 12.19
N LYS A 164 -7.87 9.97 12.61
CA LYS A 164 -6.85 10.49 11.66
C LYS A 164 -6.55 9.51 10.54
N ARG A 165 -6.47 8.21 10.87
CA ARG A 165 -6.23 7.16 9.87
C ARG A 165 -7.42 6.93 8.96
N ALA A 166 -8.64 6.91 9.51
CA ALA A 166 -9.84 6.82 8.70
C ALA A 166 -9.92 7.99 7.69
N VAL A 167 -9.64 9.22 8.13
CA VAL A 167 -9.57 10.40 7.25
C VAL A 167 -8.46 10.28 6.20
N ALA A 168 -7.28 9.76 6.58
CA ALA A 168 -6.18 9.53 5.64
C ALA A 168 -6.55 8.50 4.57
N ILE A 169 -7.30 7.45 4.94
CA ILE A 169 -7.84 6.47 4.00
C ILE A 169 -8.91 7.12 3.10
N ALA A 170 -9.81 7.93 3.66
CA ALA A 170 -10.82 8.68 2.89
C ALA A 170 -10.14 9.55 1.82
N ARG A 171 -9.13 10.33 2.21
CA ARG A 171 -8.33 11.15 1.29
C ARG A 171 -7.65 10.31 0.20
N ALA A 172 -7.07 9.17 0.57
CA ALA A 172 -6.44 8.27 -0.39
C ALA A 172 -7.44 7.69 -1.41
N LEU A 173 -8.66 7.37 -0.96
CA LEU A 173 -9.75 6.88 -1.82
C LEU A 173 -10.35 7.96 -2.72
N ALA A 174 -10.29 9.23 -2.31
CA ALA A 174 -10.87 10.36 -3.07
C ALA A 174 -10.31 10.44 -4.50
N GLN A 175 -9.06 10.09 -4.72
CA GLN A 175 -8.46 10.00 -6.06
C GLN A 175 -8.98 8.84 -6.91
N ASN A 176 -9.84 7.98 -6.37
CA ASN A 176 -10.25 6.72 -7.00
C ASN A 176 -9.08 5.91 -7.56
N PRO A 177 -8.06 5.60 -6.75
CA PRO A 177 -6.83 4.94 -7.20
C PRO A 177 -7.11 3.52 -7.72
N GLU A 178 -6.21 2.98 -8.53
CA GLU A 178 -6.22 1.57 -8.94
C GLU A 178 -5.62 0.67 -7.86
N ALA A 179 -4.69 1.22 -7.05
CA ALA A 179 -4.07 0.48 -5.95
C ALA A 179 -3.82 1.36 -4.72
N ILE A 180 -3.82 0.73 -3.53
CA ILE A 180 -3.62 1.40 -2.24
C ILE A 180 -2.49 0.70 -1.48
N LEU A 181 -1.55 1.51 -0.97
CA LEU A 181 -0.45 1.06 -0.12
C LEU A 181 -0.75 1.48 1.32
N TYR A 182 -0.74 0.55 2.25
CA TYR A 182 -0.92 0.81 3.68
C TYR A 182 0.40 0.56 4.42
N ASP A 183 0.93 1.58 5.07
CA ASP A 183 2.15 1.47 5.87
C ASP A 183 1.79 1.42 7.36
N GLU A 184 1.85 0.23 7.95
CA GLU A 184 1.59 -0.04 9.37
C GLU A 184 0.24 0.57 9.87
N PRO A 185 -0.91 0.19 9.28
CA PRO A 185 -2.19 0.88 9.54
C PRO A 185 -2.73 0.69 10.95
N THR A 186 -2.30 -0.33 11.70
CA THR A 186 -2.76 -0.62 13.07
C THR A 186 -1.72 -0.27 14.15
N THR A 187 -0.52 0.13 13.78
CA THR A 187 0.56 0.45 14.73
C THR A 187 0.25 1.71 15.54
N MET A 188 0.53 1.69 16.85
CA MET A 188 0.31 2.81 17.79
C MET A 188 -1.18 3.19 18.00
N VAL A 189 -2.10 2.28 17.75
CA VAL A 189 -3.50 2.38 18.15
C VAL A 189 -3.81 1.32 19.21
N ASP A 190 -4.81 1.60 20.05
CA ASP A 190 -5.27 0.59 21.00
C ASP A 190 -5.87 -0.63 20.27
N PRO A 191 -5.91 -1.81 20.93
CA PRO A 191 -6.36 -3.05 20.28
C PRO A 191 -7.78 -3.00 19.72
N ILE A 192 -8.70 -2.26 20.35
CA ILE A 192 -10.09 -2.12 19.89
C ILE A 192 -10.10 -1.33 18.58
N MET A 193 -9.40 -0.20 18.55
CA MET A 193 -9.29 0.63 17.36
C MET A 193 -8.51 -0.07 16.25
N ALA A 194 -7.49 -0.88 16.57
CA ALA A 194 -6.80 -1.72 15.59
C ALA A 194 -7.77 -2.72 14.94
N GLY A 195 -8.64 -3.35 15.72
CA GLY A 195 -9.72 -4.21 15.24
C GLY A 195 -10.66 -3.48 14.28
N HIS A 196 -11.16 -2.30 14.69
CA HIS A 196 -12.03 -1.46 13.83
C HIS A 196 -11.34 -1.03 12.53
N MET A 197 -10.05 -0.68 12.59
CA MET A 197 -9.27 -0.34 11.39
C MET A 197 -9.13 -1.55 10.45
N GLY A 198 -8.90 -2.74 11.00
CA GLY A 198 -8.87 -3.98 10.24
C GLY A 198 -10.21 -4.28 9.55
N ASP A 199 -11.34 -4.10 10.27
CA ASP A 199 -12.69 -4.22 9.72
C ASP A 199 -12.93 -3.23 8.58
N LEU A 200 -12.49 -1.99 8.77
CA LEU A 200 -12.61 -0.95 7.77
C LEU A 200 -11.85 -1.31 6.48
N ILE A 201 -10.57 -1.68 6.60
CA ILE A 201 -9.74 -2.07 5.44
C ILE A 201 -10.33 -3.29 4.73
N LEU A 202 -10.85 -4.27 5.48
CA LEU A 202 -11.50 -5.44 4.91
C LEU A 202 -12.76 -5.07 4.12
N ARG A 203 -13.65 -4.23 4.71
CA ARG A 203 -14.84 -3.72 4.00
C ARG A 203 -14.46 -2.97 2.72
N LEU A 204 -13.39 -2.17 2.74
CA LEU A 204 -12.91 -1.45 1.58
C LEU A 204 -12.34 -2.39 0.51
N LYS A 205 -11.62 -3.44 0.91
CA LYS A 205 -11.16 -4.51 0.02
C LYS A 205 -12.35 -5.13 -0.72
N ASP A 206 -13.39 -5.53 0.02
CA ASP A 206 -14.57 -6.21 -0.53
C ASP A 206 -15.44 -5.27 -1.40
N ALA A 207 -15.54 -3.99 -1.01
CA ALA A 207 -16.38 -3.02 -1.72
C ALA A 207 -15.75 -2.50 -3.01
N PHE A 208 -14.44 -2.29 -3.03
CA PHE A 208 -13.75 -1.61 -4.13
C PHE A 208 -12.86 -2.53 -4.97
N HIS A 209 -12.55 -3.73 -4.49
CA HIS A 209 -11.68 -4.72 -5.18
C HIS A 209 -10.37 -4.10 -5.73
N LYS A 210 -9.80 -3.14 -4.98
CA LYS A 210 -8.55 -2.47 -5.37
C LYS A 210 -7.37 -3.38 -5.07
N THR A 211 -6.33 -3.28 -5.89
CA THR A 211 -5.05 -3.91 -5.57
C THR A 211 -4.47 -3.25 -4.33
N SER A 212 -3.96 -4.02 -3.38
CA SER A 212 -3.41 -3.45 -2.15
C SER A 212 -2.09 -4.11 -1.75
N ILE A 213 -1.21 -3.30 -1.17
CA ILE A 213 -0.09 -3.81 -0.37
C ILE A 213 -0.24 -3.26 1.04
N VAL A 214 -0.25 -4.15 2.02
CA VAL A 214 -0.32 -3.81 3.44
C VAL A 214 0.99 -4.21 4.09
N VAL A 215 1.76 -3.24 4.56
CA VAL A 215 2.94 -3.48 5.38
C VAL A 215 2.49 -3.51 6.84
N THR A 216 2.74 -4.60 7.54
CA THR A 216 2.40 -4.73 8.95
C THR A 216 3.23 -5.81 9.65
N HIS A 217 3.31 -5.73 10.97
CA HIS A 217 3.76 -6.82 11.84
C HIS A 217 2.60 -7.50 12.58
N ASP A 218 1.37 -6.96 12.47
CA ASP A 218 0.15 -7.48 13.07
C ASP A 218 -0.33 -8.72 12.31
N THR A 219 -0.18 -9.91 12.91
CA THR A 219 -0.56 -11.20 12.29
C THR A 219 -2.07 -11.35 12.19
N HIS A 220 -2.84 -10.76 13.11
CA HIS A 220 -4.30 -10.79 13.08
C HIS A 220 -4.85 -10.02 11.88
N LEU A 221 -4.32 -8.82 11.65
CA LEU A 221 -4.67 -8.03 10.46
C LEU A 221 -4.26 -8.77 9.18
N ALA A 222 -3.02 -9.27 9.14
CA ALA A 222 -2.48 -9.98 7.99
C ALA A 222 -3.32 -11.21 7.62
N LYS A 223 -3.68 -12.03 8.59
CA LYS A 223 -4.53 -13.23 8.40
C LYS A 223 -5.88 -12.91 7.75
N ARG A 224 -6.45 -11.76 8.07
CA ARG A 224 -7.77 -11.34 7.58
C ARG A 224 -7.72 -10.75 6.16
N LEU A 225 -6.61 -10.11 5.81
CA LEU A 225 -6.51 -9.35 4.56
C LEU A 225 -5.77 -10.09 3.44
N ALA A 226 -4.80 -10.98 3.78
CA ALA A 226 -3.83 -11.48 2.81
C ALA A 226 -4.44 -12.46 1.80
N ASP A 227 -4.33 -12.14 0.53
CA ASP A 227 -4.44 -13.11 -0.57
C ASP A 227 -3.09 -13.80 -0.80
N ASN A 228 -1.98 -13.07 -0.59
CA ASN A 228 -0.63 -13.61 -0.54
C ASN A 228 0.22 -12.88 0.52
N VAL A 229 1.30 -13.52 0.97
CA VAL A 229 2.19 -12.98 2.01
C VAL A 229 3.61 -12.92 1.48
N VAL A 230 4.27 -11.80 1.73
CA VAL A 230 5.72 -11.62 1.54
C VAL A 230 6.35 -11.42 2.91
N PHE A 231 7.19 -12.34 3.34
CA PHE A 231 7.91 -12.22 4.59
C PHE A 231 9.33 -11.71 4.34
N LEU A 232 9.64 -10.54 4.90
CA LEU A 232 10.97 -9.94 4.80
C LEU A 232 11.80 -10.28 6.04
N GLN A 233 12.97 -10.85 5.80
CA GLN A 233 13.96 -11.19 6.82
C GLN A 233 15.36 -10.93 6.27
N ASP A 234 16.19 -10.21 7.02
CA ASP A 234 17.58 -9.92 6.67
C ASP A 234 17.76 -9.44 5.21
N GLY A 235 16.86 -8.55 4.79
CA GLY A 235 16.82 -7.99 3.45
C GLY A 235 16.31 -8.91 2.36
N ARG A 236 15.92 -10.14 2.66
CA ARG A 236 15.43 -11.14 1.69
C ARG A 236 13.93 -11.36 1.83
N ALA A 237 13.27 -11.70 0.74
CA ALA A 237 11.86 -12.00 0.70
C ALA A 237 11.62 -13.52 0.56
N GLN A 238 10.73 -14.05 1.42
CA GLN A 238 10.07 -15.34 1.22
C GLN A 238 8.62 -15.04 0.81
N VAL A 239 8.11 -15.71 -0.23
CA VAL A 239 6.78 -15.46 -0.79
C VAL A 239 5.89 -16.67 -0.56
N PHE A 240 4.71 -16.44 -0.04
CA PHE A 240 3.69 -17.46 0.23
C PHE A 240 2.41 -17.13 -0.54
N GLY A 241 1.82 -18.12 -1.19
CA GLY A 241 0.63 -17.96 -2.01
C GLY A 241 -0.66 -17.77 -1.21
N SER A 242 -0.61 -17.98 0.11
CA SER A 242 -1.73 -17.76 1.02
C SER A 242 -1.26 -17.61 2.46
N TRP A 243 -2.16 -17.11 3.33
CA TRP A 243 -1.91 -17.10 4.79
C TRP A 243 -1.71 -18.52 5.34
N ALA A 244 -2.50 -19.49 4.89
CA ALA A 244 -2.40 -20.88 5.36
C ALA A 244 -1.01 -21.50 5.04
N GLU A 245 -0.45 -21.21 3.88
CA GLU A 245 0.91 -21.60 3.52
C GLU A 245 1.96 -20.95 4.44
N PHE A 246 1.81 -19.63 4.70
CA PHE A 246 2.66 -18.88 5.61
C PHE A 246 2.61 -19.44 7.05
N GLU A 247 1.41 -19.65 7.60
CA GLU A 247 1.16 -20.15 8.95
C GLU A 247 1.67 -21.59 9.15
N SER A 248 1.64 -22.42 8.11
CA SER A 248 2.13 -23.82 8.13
C SER A 248 3.63 -23.96 7.89
N SER A 249 4.36 -22.87 7.66
CA SER A 249 5.81 -22.90 7.42
C SER A 249 6.55 -23.54 8.61
N THR A 250 7.55 -24.36 8.27
CA THR A 250 8.44 -24.99 9.26
C THR A 250 9.71 -24.20 9.52
N ASP A 251 9.88 -23.03 8.88
CA ASP A 251 11.03 -22.15 9.11
C ASP A 251 11.06 -21.71 10.58
N PRO A 252 12.13 -22.00 11.34
CA PRO A 252 12.20 -21.70 12.77
C PRO A 252 12.04 -20.21 13.09
N PHE A 253 12.59 -19.34 12.25
CA PHE A 253 12.49 -17.88 12.45
C PHE A 253 11.08 -17.39 12.26
N LEU A 254 10.37 -17.89 11.24
CA LEU A 254 8.99 -17.54 10.97
C LEU A 254 8.06 -18.05 12.07
N ARG A 255 8.31 -19.27 12.59
CA ARG A 255 7.60 -19.83 13.74
C ARG A 255 7.78 -18.96 14.99
N ASP A 256 9.01 -18.53 15.27
CA ASP A 256 9.29 -17.62 16.39
C ASP A 256 8.57 -16.27 16.21
N PHE A 257 8.55 -15.74 14.99
CA PHE A 257 7.83 -14.51 14.68
C PHE A 257 6.32 -14.62 14.95
N LEU A 258 5.67 -15.71 14.50
CA LEU A 258 4.25 -15.96 14.74
C LEU A 258 3.94 -16.14 16.24
N LEU A 259 4.77 -16.88 16.98
CA LEU A 259 4.58 -17.11 18.41
C LEU A 259 4.72 -15.82 19.24
N GLN A 260 5.62 -14.91 18.87
CA GLN A 260 5.79 -13.65 19.60
C GLN A 260 4.54 -12.76 19.54
N ASP A 261 3.81 -12.78 18.44
CA ASP A 261 2.60 -11.98 18.27
C ASP A 261 1.39 -12.61 19.01
N GLU A 262 1.33 -13.93 19.14
CA GLU A 262 0.29 -14.63 19.91
C GLU A 262 0.44 -14.43 21.44
N LEU A 263 1.64 -14.14 21.93
CA LEU A 263 1.91 -13.97 23.37
C LEU A 263 1.58 -12.56 23.90
N ILE A 264 1.52 -11.55 23.03
CA ILE A 264 1.25 -10.16 23.44
C ILE A 264 -0.16 -9.96 23.99
N PRO A 265 -1.25 -10.56 23.46
CA PRO A 265 -2.60 -10.39 24.01
C PRO A 265 -2.83 -11.08 25.36
N ALA A 266 -2.01 -12.07 25.74
CA ALA A 266 -2.21 -12.86 26.97
C ALA A 266 -1.71 -12.14 28.23
N LEU A 267 -0.90 -11.09 28.11
CA LEU A 267 -0.33 -10.36 29.26
C LEU A 267 -1.15 -9.13 29.69
N ASP A 268 -2.09 -8.65 28.85
CA ASP A 268 -2.86 -7.43 29.13
C ASP A 268 -4.24 -7.65 29.78
N VAL A 269 -4.60 -8.87 30.19
CA VAL A 269 -5.92 -9.18 30.78
C VAL A 269 -5.86 -9.49 32.27
N THR A 270 -4.72 -9.27 32.92
CA THR A 270 -4.61 -9.46 34.40
C THR A 270 -3.99 -8.23 35.07
N LEU A 271 -4.78 -7.17 35.20
CA LEU A 271 -4.66 -6.17 36.31
C LEU A 271 -6.03 -5.58 36.60
#